data_0c3210a2cd39319219bcbda9b8a811c1
#
_entry.id   0c3210a2cd39319219bcbda9b8a811c1
#
_cell.length_a   1.000
_cell.length_b   1.000
_cell.length_c   1.000
_cell.angle_alpha   90.00
_cell.angle_beta   90.00
_cell.angle_gamma   90.00
#
_symmetry.space_group_name_H-M   'P 1'
#
loop_
_entity.id
_entity.type
_entity.pdbx_description
1 polymer ?
#
loop_
_entity_poly.entity_id
_entity_poly.type
_entity_poly.pdbx_seq_one_letter_code
_entity_poly.pdbx_strand_id
1 'polypeptide(L)'
;GSRAQVDKNDFSFMDHGQKIIPDFAYITIHGTPGENGILQGYFELLGIPYSTCDVLVSALTFSKFTLNQYLKGFGVRVAESMLVNKRHGISDEDVIAKIGLPCFIKPNASGSSFGVTKVKTKEQIQPALEAAFKESDDVMIEAFMDGIELANGCYKTKKNEVVFPITEVVSQNEFFDYNAKYKGEVTEITPARLSPELTSRVQQLTSAIYDILGCKGIVRVDYIITEGEKINMLEINTTPGMTATSFIPQQVRAAGLDIKDVMTDIIEDHFN
;
A
#
# COMPACT_ATOMS: atom_id res chain seq x y z
N GLY A 1 8.32 -29.72 9.55
CA GLY A 1 6.98 -29.48 10.08
C GLY A 1 5.97 -30.33 9.34
N SER A 2 4.92 -30.75 10.03
CA SER A 2 3.77 -31.42 9.41
C SER A 2 2.95 -30.43 8.59
N ARG A 3 2.30 -30.90 7.52
CA ARG A 3 1.34 -30.11 6.75
C ARG A 3 -0.07 -30.51 7.21
N ALA A 4 -0.91 -29.56 7.56
CA ALA A 4 -2.32 -29.76 7.79
C ALA A 4 -3.13 -29.13 6.66
N GLN A 5 -4.21 -29.78 6.24
CA GLN A 5 -5.16 -29.20 5.29
C GLN A 5 -6.19 -28.39 6.08
N VAL A 6 -6.39 -27.14 5.68
CA VAL A 6 -7.40 -26.26 6.26
C VAL A 6 -8.75 -26.54 5.63
N ASP A 7 -9.80 -26.72 6.45
CA ASP A 7 -11.18 -26.77 6.00
C ASP A 7 -11.65 -25.35 5.64
N LYS A 8 -12.07 -25.17 4.40
CA LYS A 8 -12.53 -23.86 3.89
C LYS A 8 -13.87 -23.40 4.48
N ASN A 9 -14.62 -24.32 5.09
CA ASN A 9 -15.94 -23.97 5.61
C ASN A 9 -15.88 -23.26 6.98
N ASP A 10 -14.81 -23.53 7.77
CA ASP A 10 -14.68 -22.97 9.11
C ASP A 10 -13.23 -22.59 9.49
N PHE A 11 -12.32 -22.64 8.52
CA PHE A 11 -10.89 -22.38 8.69
C PHE A 11 -10.20 -23.31 9.70
N SER A 12 -10.81 -24.43 10.06
CA SER A 12 -10.23 -25.40 10.97
C SER A 12 -9.19 -26.30 10.30
N PHE A 13 -8.35 -26.91 11.10
CA PHE A 13 -7.44 -27.96 10.68
C PHE A 13 -7.32 -29.04 11.78
N MET A 14 -6.83 -30.20 11.38
CA MET A 14 -6.58 -31.29 12.34
C MET A 14 -5.12 -31.26 12.82
N ASP A 15 -4.92 -31.19 14.13
CA ASP A 15 -3.62 -31.33 14.76
C ASP A 15 -3.66 -32.45 15.77
N HIS A 16 -2.79 -33.45 15.59
CA HIS A 16 -2.72 -34.66 16.44
C HIS A 16 -4.10 -35.30 16.76
N GLY A 17 -5.02 -35.28 15.79
CA GLY A 17 -6.36 -35.86 15.93
C GLY A 17 -7.39 -34.96 16.61
N GLN A 18 -7.01 -33.75 17.00
CA GLN A 18 -7.91 -32.71 17.50
C GLN A 18 -8.24 -31.68 16.40
N LYS A 19 -9.50 -31.26 16.33
CA LYS A 19 -9.94 -30.17 15.47
C LYS A 19 -9.59 -28.85 16.13
N ILE A 20 -8.79 -28.04 15.44
CA ILE A 20 -8.37 -26.71 15.88
C ILE A 20 -9.09 -25.68 15.02
N ILE A 21 -9.74 -24.70 15.63
CA ILE A 21 -10.28 -23.51 15.01
C ILE A 21 -9.47 -22.33 15.56
N PRO A 22 -8.79 -21.55 14.72
CA PRO A 22 -8.04 -20.37 15.17
C PRO A 22 -8.96 -19.30 15.77
N ASP A 23 -8.54 -18.70 16.89
CA ASP A 23 -9.25 -17.58 17.52
C ASP A 23 -8.95 -16.24 16.84
N PHE A 24 -7.89 -16.18 16.05
CA PHE A 24 -7.42 -14.96 15.38
C PHE A 24 -6.58 -15.29 14.13
N ALA A 25 -6.72 -14.51 13.07
CA ALA A 25 -5.94 -14.64 11.86
C ALA A 25 -4.97 -13.43 11.71
N TYR A 26 -3.67 -13.68 11.84
CA TYR A 26 -2.66 -12.67 11.53
C TYR A 26 -2.31 -12.72 10.04
N ILE A 27 -2.81 -11.78 9.24
CA ILE A 27 -2.66 -11.74 7.79
C ILE A 27 -1.37 -11.01 7.41
N THR A 28 -0.48 -11.71 6.69
CA THR A 28 0.77 -11.16 6.13
C THR A 28 0.87 -11.37 4.62
N ILE A 29 -0.25 -11.71 3.98
CA ILE A 29 -0.33 -11.96 2.54
C ILE A 29 -0.42 -10.62 1.81
N HIS A 30 0.67 -10.23 1.16
CA HIS A 30 0.72 -9.05 0.30
C HIS A 30 0.00 -9.31 -1.02
N GLY A 31 -0.77 -8.31 -1.52
CA GLY A 31 -1.58 -8.46 -2.72
C GLY A 31 -2.84 -9.31 -2.51
N THR A 32 -3.38 -9.83 -3.62
CA THR A 32 -4.58 -10.68 -3.61
C THR A 32 -4.24 -12.08 -3.09
N PRO A 33 -5.06 -12.68 -2.19
CA PRO A 33 -6.32 -12.20 -1.62
C PRO A 33 -6.20 -11.46 -0.27
N GLY A 34 -5.00 -11.20 0.22
CA GLY A 34 -4.76 -10.68 1.57
C GLY A 34 -4.94 -9.18 1.73
N GLU A 35 -4.94 -8.41 0.62
CA GLU A 35 -4.91 -6.95 0.65
C GLU A 35 -6.11 -6.28 -0.05
N ASN A 36 -6.94 -7.06 -0.73
CA ASN A 36 -8.05 -6.53 -1.54
C ASN A 36 -9.45 -6.74 -0.95
N GLY A 37 -9.55 -7.15 0.33
CA GLY A 37 -10.80 -7.39 1.02
C GLY A 37 -11.38 -8.81 0.89
N ILE A 38 -10.86 -9.64 -0.02
CA ILE A 38 -11.39 -11.01 -0.24
C ILE A 38 -11.17 -11.89 0.99
N LEU A 39 -9.96 -11.91 1.52
CA LEU A 39 -9.64 -12.75 2.69
C LEU A 39 -10.30 -12.18 3.95
N GLN A 40 -10.37 -10.86 4.07
CA GLN A 40 -11.08 -10.18 5.14
C GLN A 40 -12.56 -10.57 5.16
N GLY A 41 -13.24 -10.51 4.00
CA GLY A 41 -14.63 -10.93 3.87
C GLY A 41 -14.86 -12.41 4.22
N TYR A 42 -13.92 -13.26 3.89
CA TYR A 42 -13.98 -14.68 4.29
C TYR A 42 -13.91 -14.84 5.81
N PHE A 43 -13.00 -14.16 6.50
CA PHE A 43 -12.90 -14.21 7.96
C PHE A 43 -14.08 -13.55 8.66
N GLU A 44 -14.65 -12.48 8.10
CA GLU A 44 -15.89 -11.88 8.64
C GLU A 44 -17.08 -12.85 8.58
N LEU A 45 -17.23 -13.59 7.47
CA LEU A 45 -18.26 -14.62 7.34
C LEU A 45 -18.11 -15.75 8.38
N LEU A 46 -16.88 -16.07 8.77
CA LEU A 46 -16.57 -17.08 9.78
C LEU A 46 -16.60 -16.55 11.21
N GLY A 47 -16.69 -15.23 11.40
CA GLY A 47 -16.57 -14.61 12.72
C GLY A 47 -15.18 -14.75 13.35
N ILE A 48 -14.13 -14.96 12.52
CA ILE A 48 -12.74 -15.03 12.96
C ILE A 48 -12.13 -13.65 12.85
N PRO A 49 -11.69 -13.04 13.94
CA PRO A 49 -11.00 -11.74 13.94
C PRO A 49 -9.64 -11.81 13.25
N TYR A 50 -9.20 -10.67 12.71
CA TYR A 50 -7.95 -10.61 11.93
C TYR A 50 -7.20 -9.29 12.10
N SER A 51 -5.90 -9.28 11.73
CA SER A 51 -4.93 -8.22 12.04
C SER A 51 -4.91 -7.03 11.09
N THR A 52 -5.71 -7.02 10.02
CA THR A 52 -5.64 -5.98 8.98
C THR A 52 -6.86 -5.06 8.96
N CYS A 53 -6.86 -4.06 8.09
CA CYS A 53 -8.05 -3.28 7.76
C CYS A 53 -9.21 -4.20 7.36
N ASP A 54 -10.44 -3.70 7.54
CA ASP A 54 -11.66 -4.42 7.14
C ASP A 54 -11.83 -4.52 5.61
N VAL A 55 -12.92 -5.16 5.19
CA VAL A 55 -13.24 -5.39 3.77
C VAL A 55 -13.28 -4.09 2.98
N LEU A 56 -13.98 -3.07 3.51
CA LEU A 56 -14.17 -1.81 2.81
C LEU A 56 -12.84 -1.07 2.61
N VAL A 57 -12.08 -0.91 3.69
CA VAL A 57 -10.79 -0.19 3.65
C VAL A 57 -9.78 -0.93 2.78
N SER A 58 -9.70 -2.26 2.89
CA SER A 58 -8.81 -3.07 2.05
C SER A 58 -9.16 -2.95 0.57
N ALA A 59 -10.43 -3.06 0.20
CA ALA A 59 -10.86 -2.91 -1.19
C ALA A 59 -10.65 -1.49 -1.72
N LEU A 60 -10.94 -0.46 -0.91
CA LEU A 60 -10.76 0.95 -1.25
C LEU A 60 -9.28 1.28 -1.52
N THR A 61 -8.39 0.86 -0.62
CA THR A 61 -6.95 1.14 -0.71
C THR A 61 -6.28 0.37 -1.85
N PHE A 62 -6.79 -0.82 -2.18
CA PHE A 62 -6.28 -1.62 -3.29
C PHE A 62 -6.59 -1.01 -4.66
N SER A 63 -7.69 -0.23 -4.78
CA SER A 63 -8.03 0.54 -5.97
C SER A 63 -7.38 1.93 -5.93
N LYS A 64 -6.23 2.08 -6.59
CA LYS A 64 -5.40 3.31 -6.55
C LYS A 64 -6.19 4.58 -6.90
N PHE A 65 -6.97 4.54 -7.97
CA PHE A 65 -7.76 5.69 -8.39
C PHE A 65 -8.86 6.03 -7.37
N THR A 66 -9.58 5.02 -6.87
CA THR A 66 -10.66 5.23 -5.89
C THR A 66 -10.10 5.81 -4.59
N LEU A 67 -8.98 5.27 -4.10
CA LEU A 67 -8.27 5.80 -2.94
C LEU A 67 -7.90 7.28 -3.12
N ASN A 68 -7.30 7.63 -4.27
CA ASN A 68 -6.89 9.00 -4.57
C ASN A 68 -8.09 9.96 -4.58
N GLN A 69 -9.21 9.57 -5.23
CA GLN A 69 -10.41 10.41 -5.24
C GLN A 69 -11.04 10.54 -3.85
N TYR A 70 -11.05 9.47 -3.07
CA TYR A 70 -11.56 9.50 -1.70
C TYR A 70 -10.76 10.46 -0.82
N LEU A 71 -9.44 10.31 -0.77
CA LEU A 71 -8.58 11.13 0.07
C LEU A 71 -8.47 12.59 -0.40
N LYS A 72 -8.57 12.85 -1.71
CA LYS A 72 -8.66 14.21 -2.27
C LYS A 72 -9.85 14.97 -1.68
N GLY A 73 -10.96 14.29 -1.39
CA GLY A 73 -12.13 14.86 -0.72
C GLY A 73 -11.86 15.34 0.71
N PHE A 74 -10.81 14.85 1.37
CA PHE A 74 -10.35 15.28 2.70
C PHE A 74 -9.16 16.24 2.66
N GLY A 75 -8.81 16.73 1.47
CA GLY A 75 -7.70 17.68 1.30
C GLY A 75 -6.31 17.04 1.23
N VAL A 76 -6.21 15.71 1.19
CA VAL A 76 -4.93 15.02 0.97
C VAL A 76 -4.48 15.26 -0.48
N ARG A 77 -3.22 15.69 -0.64
CA ARG A 77 -2.65 15.90 -1.98
C ARG A 77 -2.30 14.55 -2.62
N VAL A 78 -2.72 14.38 -3.85
CA VAL A 78 -2.44 13.23 -4.71
C VAL A 78 -2.09 13.71 -6.11
N ALA A 79 -1.50 12.86 -6.93
CA ALA A 79 -1.29 13.16 -8.34
C ALA A 79 -2.62 13.42 -9.07
N GLU A 80 -2.62 14.34 -10.03
CA GLU A 80 -3.75 14.41 -10.96
C GLU A 80 -3.82 13.12 -11.75
N SER A 81 -5.01 12.53 -11.82
CA SER A 81 -5.18 11.19 -12.37
C SER A 81 -6.52 11.01 -13.05
N MET A 82 -6.59 9.99 -13.90
CA MET A 82 -7.81 9.55 -14.55
C MET A 82 -7.87 8.03 -14.61
N LEU A 83 -9.09 7.50 -14.64
CA LEU A 83 -9.37 6.08 -14.82
C LEU A 83 -9.83 5.83 -16.25
N VAL A 84 -9.26 4.81 -16.89
CA VAL A 84 -9.62 4.37 -18.25
C VAL A 84 -10.03 2.91 -18.17
N ASN A 85 -11.25 2.61 -18.63
CA ASN A 85 -11.71 1.24 -18.76
C ASN A 85 -11.41 0.71 -20.17
N LYS A 86 -10.96 -0.53 -20.27
CA LYS A 86 -10.60 -1.22 -21.50
C LYS A 86 -11.69 -1.18 -22.58
N ARG A 87 -12.97 -1.18 -22.17
CA ARG A 87 -14.12 -1.16 -23.11
C ARG A 87 -14.25 0.16 -23.86
N HIS A 88 -13.79 1.26 -23.26
CA HIS A 88 -13.98 2.60 -23.83
C HIS A 88 -12.70 3.15 -24.47
N GLY A 89 -11.53 2.72 -23.97
CA GLY A 89 -10.25 3.28 -24.40
C GLY A 89 -10.15 4.79 -24.15
N ILE A 90 -9.12 5.42 -24.67
CA ILE A 90 -8.92 6.86 -24.63
C ILE A 90 -7.98 7.28 -25.77
N SER A 91 -8.16 8.48 -26.31
CA SER A 91 -7.24 9.06 -27.28
C SER A 91 -5.97 9.59 -26.62
N ASP A 92 -4.86 9.61 -27.36
CA ASP A 92 -3.60 10.18 -26.86
C ASP A 92 -3.74 11.67 -26.56
N GLU A 93 -4.53 12.39 -27.37
CA GLU A 93 -4.83 13.80 -27.21
C GLU A 93 -5.53 14.08 -25.87
N ASP A 94 -6.50 13.24 -25.49
CA ASP A 94 -7.21 13.39 -24.21
C ASP A 94 -6.31 13.10 -23.02
N VAL A 95 -5.41 12.11 -23.12
CA VAL A 95 -4.42 11.86 -22.06
C VAL A 95 -3.51 13.07 -21.88
N ILE A 96 -2.96 13.60 -22.98
CA ILE A 96 -2.06 14.76 -22.95
C ILE A 96 -2.79 16.00 -22.43
N ALA A 97 -4.02 16.23 -22.85
CA ALA A 97 -4.80 17.40 -22.42
C ALA A 97 -5.17 17.38 -20.94
N LYS A 98 -5.47 16.19 -20.38
CA LYS A 98 -5.93 16.05 -18.99
C LYS A 98 -4.81 15.82 -17.98
N ILE A 99 -3.81 15.05 -18.36
CA ILE A 99 -2.74 14.61 -17.44
C ILE A 99 -1.40 15.26 -17.80
N GLY A 100 -1.10 15.40 -19.09
CA GLY A 100 0.20 15.86 -19.57
C GLY A 100 1.24 14.74 -19.65
N LEU A 101 2.46 15.13 -20.07
CA LEU A 101 3.63 14.24 -20.11
C LEU A 101 4.80 14.90 -19.34
N PRO A 102 5.64 14.11 -18.68
CA PRO A 102 5.53 12.66 -18.52
C PRO A 102 4.38 12.24 -17.59
N CYS A 103 3.88 11.00 -17.78
CA CYS A 103 2.87 10.43 -16.92
C CYS A 103 3.17 8.94 -16.63
N PHE A 104 2.49 8.36 -15.64
CA PHE A 104 2.48 6.93 -15.41
C PHE A 104 1.17 6.32 -15.90
N ILE A 105 1.28 5.19 -16.57
CA ILE A 105 0.15 4.33 -16.95
C ILE A 105 0.32 3.02 -16.21
N LYS A 106 -0.68 2.64 -15.39
CA LYS A 106 -0.59 1.46 -14.51
C LYS A 106 -1.94 0.79 -14.30
N PRO A 107 -1.99 -0.52 -14.03
CA PRO A 107 -3.21 -1.18 -13.61
C PRO A 107 -3.76 -0.52 -12.34
N ASN A 108 -5.08 -0.31 -12.28
CA ASN A 108 -5.71 0.37 -11.14
C ASN A 108 -5.67 -0.47 -9.86
N ALA A 109 -5.84 -1.79 -9.99
CA ALA A 109 -5.88 -2.74 -8.89
C ALA A 109 -4.80 -3.82 -9.07
N SER A 110 -3.55 -3.48 -8.79
CA SER A 110 -2.42 -4.42 -8.84
C SER A 110 -1.40 -4.10 -7.75
N GLY A 111 -0.66 -5.14 -7.32
CA GLY A 111 0.49 -5.00 -6.42
C GLY A 111 1.82 -5.04 -7.19
N SER A 112 2.92 -4.74 -6.49
CA SER A 112 4.31 -4.99 -6.92
C SER A 112 4.74 -4.34 -8.25
N SER A 113 4.16 -3.19 -8.63
CA SER A 113 4.54 -2.41 -9.83
C SER A 113 4.45 -3.17 -11.17
N PHE A 114 3.70 -4.27 -11.25
CA PHE A 114 3.45 -4.96 -12.52
C PHE A 114 2.61 -4.09 -13.46
N GLY A 115 3.01 -4.04 -14.73
CA GLY A 115 2.28 -3.27 -15.76
C GLY A 115 2.38 -1.74 -15.61
N VAL A 116 3.30 -1.23 -14.79
CA VAL A 116 3.57 0.22 -14.63
C VAL A 116 4.53 0.68 -15.69
N THR A 117 4.16 1.72 -16.45
CA THR A 117 4.99 2.32 -17.49
C THR A 117 5.07 3.83 -17.31
N LYS A 118 6.29 4.40 -17.26
CA LYS A 118 6.52 5.84 -17.39
C LYS A 118 6.50 6.22 -18.85
N VAL A 119 5.54 7.04 -19.23
CA VAL A 119 5.31 7.52 -20.61
C VAL A 119 5.87 8.92 -20.72
N LYS A 120 6.80 9.12 -21.65
CA LYS A 120 7.48 10.41 -21.89
C LYS A 120 7.04 11.07 -23.21
N THR A 121 6.56 10.28 -24.17
CA THR A 121 6.14 10.77 -25.49
C THR A 121 4.76 10.23 -25.85
N LYS A 122 4.09 10.89 -26.81
CA LYS A 122 2.76 10.52 -27.28
C LYS A 122 2.71 9.07 -27.79
N GLU A 123 3.71 8.65 -28.53
CA GLU A 123 3.78 7.33 -29.19
C GLU A 123 3.85 6.17 -28.18
N GLN A 124 4.22 6.47 -26.92
CA GLN A 124 4.31 5.47 -25.84
C GLN A 124 2.96 5.22 -25.15
N ILE A 125 1.94 6.08 -25.36
CA ILE A 125 0.66 6.02 -24.62
C ILE A 125 -0.07 4.71 -24.92
N GLN A 126 -0.39 4.41 -26.18
CA GLN A 126 -1.16 3.22 -26.54
C GLN A 126 -0.44 1.91 -26.19
N PRO A 127 0.87 1.75 -26.48
CA PRO A 127 1.60 0.56 -26.02
C PRO A 127 1.59 0.36 -24.50
N ALA A 128 1.66 1.45 -23.71
CA ALA A 128 1.59 1.39 -22.25
C ALA A 128 0.19 1.00 -21.77
N LEU A 129 -0.87 1.53 -22.39
CA LEU A 129 -2.26 1.14 -22.12
C LEU A 129 -2.48 -0.34 -22.41
N GLU A 130 -2.03 -0.83 -23.57
CA GLU A 130 -2.15 -2.24 -23.95
C GLU A 130 -1.42 -3.16 -22.93
N ALA A 131 -0.26 -2.76 -22.47
CA ALA A 131 0.48 -3.51 -21.45
C ALA A 131 -0.27 -3.55 -20.11
N ALA A 132 -0.79 -2.40 -19.65
CA ALA A 132 -1.54 -2.32 -18.39
C ALA A 132 -2.89 -3.05 -18.46
N PHE A 133 -3.56 -3.03 -19.61
CA PHE A 133 -4.81 -3.76 -19.84
C PHE A 133 -4.67 -5.29 -19.91
N LYS A 134 -3.46 -5.83 -19.95
CA LYS A 134 -3.24 -7.27 -19.76
C LYS A 134 -3.39 -7.70 -18.32
N GLU A 135 -3.15 -6.77 -17.38
CA GLU A 135 -3.17 -7.01 -15.94
C GLU A 135 -4.51 -6.61 -15.27
N SER A 136 -5.24 -5.65 -15.87
CA SER A 136 -6.50 -5.11 -15.30
C SER A 136 -7.38 -4.52 -16.39
N ASP A 137 -8.70 -4.67 -16.26
CA ASP A 137 -9.67 -4.00 -17.16
C ASP A 137 -9.76 -2.49 -16.90
N ASP A 138 -9.33 -2.03 -15.72
CA ASP A 138 -9.26 -0.63 -15.35
C ASP A 138 -7.81 -0.21 -15.18
N VAL A 139 -7.42 0.85 -15.87
CA VAL A 139 -6.07 1.43 -15.87
C VAL A 139 -6.11 2.85 -15.36
N MET A 140 -5.23 3.17 -14.42
CA MET A 140 -5.02 4.53 -13.94
C MET A 140 -3.90 5.20 -14.73
N ILE A 141 -4.16 6.41 -15.21
CA ILE A 141 -3.16 7.31 -15.76
C ILE A 141 -2.97 8.43 -14.76
N GLU A 142 -1.73 8.69 -14.34
CA GLU A 142 -1.45 9.76 -13.37
C GLU A 142 -0.26 10.62 -13.80
N ALA A 143 -0.29 11.89 -13.45
CA ALA A 143 0.80 12.83 -13.70
C ALA A 143 2.07 12.39 -12.96
N PHE A 144 3.21 12.49 -13.64
CA PHE A 144 4.51 12.28 -13.00
C PHE A 144 4.78 13.38 -11.95
N MET A 145 5.22 12.95 -10.79
CA MET A 145 5.69 13.84 -9.74
C MET A 145 7.19 13.61 -9.55
N ASP A 146 7.97 14.67 -9.67
CA ASP A 146 9.41 14.65 -9.39
C ASP A 146 9.66 15.02 -7.94
N GLY A 147 10.39 14.19 -7.19
CA GLY A 147 10.61 14.44 -5.78
C GLY A 147 11.26 13.29 -5.02
N ILE A 148 11.27 13.42 -3.70
CA ILE A 148 11.84 12.44 -2.78
C ILE A 148 10.74 11.44 -2.42
N GLU A 149 10.99 10.16 -2.68
CA GLU A 149 10.08 9.07 -2.28
C GLU A 149 10.28 8.70 -0.82
N LEU A 150 9.17 8.58 -0.09
CA LEU A 150 9.14 8.23 1.32
C LEU A 150 8.11 7.14 1.57
N ALA A 151 8.39 6.29 2.58
CA ALA A 151 7.44 5.33 3.11
C ALA A 151 7.32 5.52 4.62
N ASN A 152 6.09 5.56 5.14
CA ASN A 152 5.84 5.76 6.56
C ASN A 152 4.78 4.78 7.08
N GLY A 153 5.16 3.97 8.06
CA GLY A 153 4.29 3.02 8.72
C GLY A 153 3.59 3.60 9.93
N CYS A 154 2.39 3.07 10.19
CA CYS A 154 1.58 3.44 11.34
C CYS A 154 0.72 2.26 11.80
N TYR A 155 0.49 2.14 13.12
CA TYR A 155 -0.59 1.33 13.68
C TYR A 155 -1.19 2.04 14.89
N LYS A 156 -2.46 1.79 15.15
CA LYS A 156 -3.16 2.28 16.34
C LYS A 156 -3.95 1.14 16.98
N THR A 157 -3.96 1.15 18.28
CA THR A 157 -4.76 0.28 19.15
C THR A 157 -5.49 1.13 20.17
N LYS A 158 -6.35 0.55 20.97
CA LYS A 158 -6.99 1.27 22.12
C LYS A 158 -5.99 1.85 23.11
N LYS A 159 -4.77 1.29 23.16
CA LYS A 159 -3.73 1.67 24.13
C LYS A 159 -2.62 2.50 23.53
N ASN A 160 -2.29 2.29 22.27
CA ASN A 160 -1.12 2.85 21.61
C ASN A 160 -1.47 3.51 20.28
N GLU A 161 -0.87 4.66 20.01
CA GLU A 161 -0.82 5.29 18.71
C GLU A 161 0.64 5.44 18.31
N VAL A 162 1.07 4.70 17.28
CA VAL A 162 2.47 4.64 16.87
C VAL A 162 2.58 4.97 15.38
N VAL A 163 3.27 6.07 15.08
CA VAL A 163 3.73 6.40 13.74
C VAL A 163 5.25 6.21 13.72
N PHE A 164 5.71 5.29 12.90
CA PHE A 164 7.12 4.90 12.87
C PHE A 164 8.02 5.99 12.28
N PRO A 165 9.36 5.89 12.46
CA PRO A 165 10.31 6.66 11.67
C PRO A 165 10.11 6.44 10.17
N ILE A 166 10.31 7.50 9.39
CA ILE A 166 10.11 7.48 7.94
C ILE A 166 11.30 6.80 7.26
N THR A 167 11.05 6.05 6.20
CA THR A 167 12.08 5.54 5.29
C THR A 167 12.13 6.40 4.03
N GLU A 168 13.30 6.87 3.65
CA GLU A 168 13.59 7.48 2.36
C GLU A 168 14.01 6.41 1.37
N VAL A 169 13.43 6.46 0.17
CA VAL A 169 13.73 5.54 -0.94
C VAL A 169 14.56 6.28 -1.97
N VAL A 170 15.83 5.90 -2.10
CA VAL A 170 16.76 6.49 -3.06
C VAL A 170 16.99 5.53 -4.20
N SER A 171 16.41 5.82 -5.36
CA SER A 171 16.64 5.06 -6.59
C SER A 171 17.80 5.67 -7.38
N GLN A 172 18.68 4.81 -7.91
CA GLN A 172 19.69 5.24 -8.89
C GLN A 172 19.08 5.38 -10.30
N ASN A 173 17.87 4.86 -10.51
CA ASN A 173 17.12 4.93 -11.76
C ASN A 173 16.14 6.10 -11.74
N GLU A 174 15.67 6.50 -12.94
CA GLU A 174 14.67 7.58 -13.09
C GLU A 174 13.36 7.37 -12.35
N PHE A 175 13.04 6.14 -11.90
CA PHE A 175 11.91 5.82 -11.02
C PHE A 175 12.06 4.43 -10.39
N PHE A 176 11.31 4.19 -9.33
CA PHE A 176 11.26 2.94 -8.56
C PHE A 176 10.37 1.90 -9.28
N ASP A 177 10.93 1.20 -10.27
CA ASP A 177 10.25 0.13 -10.97
C ASP A 177 10.43 -1.25 -10.31
N TYR A 178 9.78 -2.28 -10.89
CA TYR A 178 9.91 -3.66 -10.42
C TYR A 178 11.38 -4.15 -10.42
N ASN A 179 12.15 -3.77 -11.41
CA ASN A 179 13.57 -4.18 -11.52
C ASN A 179 14.42 -3.51 -10.45
N ALA A 180 14.22 -2.22 -10.20
CA ALA A 180 14.89 -1.48 -9.13
C ALA A 180 14.58 -2.11 -7.76
N LYS A 181 13.31 -2.46 -7.52
CA LYS A 181 12.84 -3.05 -6.25
C LYS A 181 13.46 -4.42 -5.93
N TYR A 182 13.72 -5.25 -6.93
CA TYR A 182 14.18 -6.63 -6.71
C TYR A 182 15.63 -6.89 -7.11
N LYS A 183 16.32 -5.97 -7.81
CA LYS A 183 17.72 -6.11 -8.23
C LYS A 183 18.73 -5.35 -7.37
N GLY A 184 18.28 -4.73 -6.26
CA GLY A 184 19.19 -4.05 -5.31
C GLY A 184 19.73 -2.70 -5.79
N GLU A 185 19.08 -2.06 -6.77
CA GLU A 185 19.45 -0.74 -7.31
C GLU A 185 18.84 0.42 -6.49
N VAL A 186 18.34 0.11 -5.30
CA VAL A 186 17.65 1.05 -4.41
C VAL A 186 18.31 1.05 -3.06
N THR A 187 18.56 2.23 -2.52
CA THR A 187 19.03 2.44 -1.15
C THR A 187 17.87 2.93 -0.30
N GLU A 188 17.62 2.23 0.79
CA GLU A 188 16.61 2.57 1.79
C GLU A 188 17.31 3.19 3.01
N ILE A 189 16.87 4.38 3.43
CA ILE A 189 17.48 5.11 4.55
C ILE A 189 16.41 5.34 5.62
N THR A 190 16.59 4.70 6.78
CA THR A 190 15.70 4.82 7.93
C THR A 190 16.50 5.17 9.19
N PRO A 191 16.24 6.30 9.87
CA PRO A 191 15.31 7.38 9.51
C PRO A 191 15.70 8.16 8.24
N ALA A 192 14.70 8.68 7.54
CA ALA A 192 14.86 9.51 6.36
C ALA A 192 15.64 10.81 6.65
N ARG A 193 16.36 11.32 5.65
CA ARG A 193 17.17 12.56 5.75
C ARG A 193 16.32 13.79 5.54
N LEU A 194 15.36 14.02 6.42
CA LEU A 194 14.42 15.14 6.38
C LEU A 194 14.67 16.12 7.53
N SER A 195 14.20 17.35 7.37
CA SER A 195 14.12 18.28 8.50
C SER A 195 13.15 17.76 9.57
N PRO A 196 13.35 18.09 10.86
CA PRO A 196 12.41 17.70 11.93
C PRO A 196 10.98 18.17 11.65
N GLU A 197 10.82 19.35 11.04
CA GLU A 197 9.53 19.91 10.69
C GLU A 197 8.83 19.10 9.59
N LEU A 198 9.52 18.79 8.50
CA LEU A 198 8.96 17.97 7.43
C LEU A 198 8.65 16.54 7.91
N THR A 199 9.53 15.96 8.74
CA THR A 199 9.30 14.65 9.38
C THR A 199 7.99 14.67 10.16
N SER A 200 7.78 15.66 11.02
CA SER A 200 6.56 15.80 11.81
C SER A 200 5.32 15.94 10.93
N ARG A 201 5.38 16.74 9.87
CA ARG A 201 4.27 16.93 8.92
C ARG A 201 3.88 15.63 8.20
N VAL A 202 4.85 14.84 7.75
CA VAL A 202 4.61 13.54 7.11
C VAL A 202 3.97 12.57 8.09
N GLN A 203 4.51 12.47 9.31
CA GLN A 203 3.97 11.57 10.33
C GLN A 203 2.54 11.95 10.77
N GLN A 204 2.27 13.26 10.92
CA GLN A 204 0.91 13.76 11.22
C GLN A 204 -0.07 13.42 10.09
N LEU A 205 0.37 13.58 8.83
CA LEU A 205 -0.48 13.21 7.68
C LEU A 205 -0.73 11.70 7.65
N THR A 206 0.27 10.87 7.95
CA THR A 206 0.10 9.41 8.03
C THR A 206 -0.93 9.02 9.10
N SER A 207 -0.82 9.62 10.29
CA SER A 207 -1.78 9.44 11.38
C SER A 207 -3.19 9.87 10.97
N ALA A 208 -3.33 11.03 10.33
CA ALA A 208 -4.62 11.54 9.87
C ALA A 208 -5.24 10.65 8.78
N ILE A 209 -4.46 10.17 7.82
CA ILE A 209 -4.93 9.24 6.77
C ILE A 209 -5.41 7.92 7.39
N TYR A 210 -4.68 7.41 8.40
CA TYR A 210 -5.08 6.22 9.14
C TYR A 210 -6.48 6.37 9.75
N ASP A 211 -6.77 7.51 10.37
CA ASP A 211 -8.06 7.82 10.99
C ASP A 211 -9.17 8.07 9.96
N ILE A 212 -8.88 8.84 8.89
CA ILE A 212 -9.84 9.13 7.81
C ILE A 212 -10.37 7.84 7.17
N LEU A 213 -9.48 6.86 6.98
CA LEU A 213 -9.85 5.57 6.39
C LEU A 213 -10.44 4.59 7.40
N GLY A 214 -10.27 4.82 8.71
CA GLY A 214 -10.62 3.85 9.74
C GLY A 214 -9.74 2.60 9.67
N CYS A 215 -8.45 2.78 9.42
CA CYS A 215 -7.49 1.68 9.31
C CYS A 215 -7.41 0.87 10.60
N LYS A 216 -6.99 -0.40 10.46
CA LYS A 216 -6.67 -1.32 11.55
C LYS A 216 -5.37 -2.04 11.24
N GLY A 217 -4.67 -2.49 12.29
CA GLY A 217 -3.38 -3.14 12.14
C GLY A 217 -2.30 -2.21 11.60
N ILE A 218 -1.25 -2.78 11.01
CA ILE A 218 -0.14 -2.02 10.45
C ILE A 218 -0.47 -1.61 9.02
N VAL A 219 -0.38 -0.31 8.73
CA VAL A 219 -0.43 0.21 7.36
C VAL A 219 0.87 0.95 7.02
N ARG A 220 1.19 1.01 5.74
CA ARG A 220 2.27 1.84 5.20
C ARG A 220 1.69 2.78 4.16
N VAL A 221 1.97 4.06 4.34
CA VAL A 221 1.62 5.10 3.37
C VAL A 221 2.88 5.54 2.64
N ASP A 222 2.84 5.54 1.32
CA ASP A 222 3.94 5.93 0.47
C ASP A 222 3.68 7.34 -0.10
N TYR A 223 4.71 8.17 -0.13
CA TYR A 223 4.64 9.60 -0.48
C TYR A 223 5.70 10.00 -1.49
N ILE A 224 5.44 11.11 -2.20
CA ILE A 224 6.46 11.88 -2.89
C ILE A 224 6.45 13.32 -2.36
N ILE A 225 7.63 13.81 -1.95
CA ILE A 225 7.82 15.20 -1.57
C ILE A 225 8.33 15.96 -2.79
N THR A 226 7.47 16.81 -3.33
CA THR A 226 7.80 17.64 -4.49
C THR A 226 8.32 19.01 -4.06
N GLU A 227 8.74 19.84 -5.04
CA GLU A 227 9.24 21.19 -4.81
C GLU A 227 8.33 22.01 -3.86
N GLY A 228 8.96 22.76 -2.94
CA GLY A 228 8.27 23.52 -1.89
C GLY A 228 7.72 22.62 -0.77
N GLU A 229 8.35 21.48 -0.54
CA GLU A 229 7.99 20.52 0.51
C GLU A 229 6.50 20.11 0.49
N LYS A 230 5.94 19.94 -0.71
CA LYS A 230 4.57 19.47 -0.89
C LYS A 230 4.51 17.97 -0.71
N ILE A 231 3.79 17.51 0.30
CA ILE A 231 3.62 16.09 0.59
C ILE A 231 2.47 15.55 -0.27
N ASN A 232 2.76 14.63 -1.19
CA ASN A 232 1.76 14.00 -2.04
C ASN A 232 1.71 12.50 -1.72
N MET A 233 0.51 11.98 -1.42
CA MET A 233 0.31 10.56 -1.18
C MET A 233 0.29 9.79 -2.51
N LEU A 234 0.98 8.65 -2.55
CA LEU A 234 1.07 7.76 -3.71
C LEU A 234 0.14 6.57 -3.58
N GLU A 235 0.32 5.79 -2.52
CA GLU A 235 -0.45 4.58 -2.26
C GLU A 235 -0.45 4.23 -0.77
N ILE A 236 -1.35 3.33 -0.40
CA ILE A 236 -1.44 2.77 0.95
C ILE A 236 -1.42 1.25 0.85
N ASN A 237 -0.56 0.63 1.67
CA ASN A 237 -0.43 -0.81 1.78
C ASN A 237 -0.99 -1.25 3.13
N THR A 238 -2.12 -1.97 3.12
CA THR A 238 -2.81 -2.43 4.34
C THR A 238 -2.30 -3.78 4.85
N THR A 239 -1.50 -4.48 4.05
CA THR A 239 -0.70 -5.66 4.42
C THR A 239 0.74 -5.46 3.94
N PRO A 240 1.49 -4.52 4.55
CA PRO A 240 2.85 -4.23 4.11
C PRO A 240 3.79 -5.44 4.32
N GLY A 241 4.87 -5.50 3.54
CA GLY A 241 5.89 -6.54 3.66
C GLY A 241 6.49 -6.60 5.07
N MET A 242 6.66 -7.83 5.58
CA MET A 242 7.11 -8.12 6.94
C MET A 242 8.41 -8.94 6.99
N THR A 243 9.14 -9.05 5.88
CA THR A 243 10.48 -9.66 5.90
C THR A 243 11.48 -8.75 6.62
N ALA A 244 12.58 -9.29 7.12
CA ALA A 244 13.56 -8.52 7.91
C ALA A 244 14.10 -7.27 7.19
N THR A 245 14.08 -7.27 5.87
CA THR A 245 14.52 -6.16 5.00
C THR A 245 13.37 -5.28 4.49
N SER A 246 12.11 -5.58 4.82
CA SER A 246 10.97 -4.73 4.46
C SER A 246 10.94 -3.45 5.29
N PHE A 247 10.28 -2.40 4.78
CA PHE A 247 10.21 -1.08 5.42
C PHE A 247 9.69 -1.13 6.86
N ILE A 248 8.58 -1.83 7.12
CA ILE A 248 8.00 -1.86 8.47
C ILE A 248 8.96 -2.44 9.51
N PRO A 249 9.56 -3.64 9.35
CA PRO A 249 10.56 -4.11 10.31
C PRO A 249 11.79 -3.20 10.45
N GLN A 250 12.22 -2.49 9.40
CA GLN A 250 13.28 -1.50 9.50
C GLN A 250 12.86 -0.30 10.35
N GLN A 251 11.66 0.22 10.13
CA GLN A 251 11.09 1.35 10.86
C GLN A 251 10.84 1.02 12.34
N VAL A 252 10.35 -0.18 12.63
CA VAL A 252 10.15 -0.69 13.99
C VAL A 252 11.49 -0.71 14.76
N ARG A 253 12.54 -1.28 14.13
CA ARG A 253 13.90 -1.27 14.74
C ARG A 253 14.44 0.15 14.95
N ALA A 254 14.23 1.04 13.99
CA ALA A 254 14.66 2.44 14.10
C ALA A 254 13.90 3.20 15.19
N ALA A 255 12.67 2.79 15.51
CA ALA A 255 11.90 3.29 16.65
C ALA A 255 12.35 2.72 18.00
N GLY A 256 13.29 1.78 18.02
CA GLY A 256 13.71 1.07 19.24
C GLY A 256 12.67 0.08 19.75
N LEU A 257 11.74 -0.36 18.89
CA LEU A 257 10.68 -1.32 19.20
C LEU A 257 11.05 -2.73 18.72
N ASP A 258 10.39 -3.74 19.29
CA ASP A 258 10.43 -5.11 18.80
C ASP A 258 9.16 -5.39 17.97
N ILE A 259 9.35 -5.97 16.79
CA ILE A 259 8.23 -6.35 15.91
C ILE A 259 7.27 -7.34 16.58
N LYS A 260 7.77 -8.18 17.48
CA LYS A 260 6.96 -9.10 18.27
C LYS A 260 6.00 -8.33 19.18
N ASP A 261 6.47 -7.27 19.83
CA ASP A 261 5.64 -6.47 20.73
C ASP A 261 4.56 -5.72 19.94
N VAL A 262 4.90 -5.17 18.77
CA VAL A 262 3.94 -4.53 17.85
C VAL A 262 2.86 -5.52 17.40
N MET A 263 3.24 -6.74 17.00
CA MET A 263 2.28 -7.78 16.61
C MET A 263 1.40 -8.21 17.80
N THR A 264 1.99 -8.30 19.00
CA THR A 264 1.27 -8.63 20.24
C THR A 264 0.23 -7.56 20.57
N ASP A 265 0.60 -6.28 20.51
CA ASP A 265 -0.31 -5.16 20.71
C ASP A 265 -1.55 -5.25 19.80
N ILE A 266 -1.35 -5.56 18.53
CA ILE A 266 -2.44 -5.67 17.55
C ILE A 266 -3.35 -6.86 17.86
N ILE A 267 -2.78 -8.00 18.24
CA ILE A 267 -3.56 -9.18 18.62
C ILE A 267 -4.35 -8.93 19.89
N GLU A 268 -3.71 -8.39 20.92
CA GLU A 268 -4.35 -8.13 22.22
C GLU A 268 -5.43 -7.05 22.15
N ASP A 269 -5.28 -6.04 21.27
CA ASP A 269 -6.29 -5.01 21.08
C ASP A 269 -7.64 -5.59 20.62
N HIS A 270 -7.60 -6.73 19.98
CA HIS A 270 -8.79 -7.40 19.51
C HIS A 270 -9.53 -8.14 20.63
N PHE A 271 -8.80 -8.68 21.63
CA PHE A 271 -9.36 -9.45 22.74
C PHE A 271 -9.68 -8.61 23.98
N ASN A 272 -9.26 -7.35 24.03
CA ASN A 272 -9.53 -6.38 25.09
C ASN A 272 -10.57 -5.33 24.65
#